data_9f06fe009fc75f6b04692ec65f92a342
#
_entry.id   9f06fe009fc75f6b04692ec65f92a342
#
_cell.length_a   1.000
_cell.length_b   1.000
_cell.length_c   1.000
_cell.angle_alpha   90.00
_cell.angle_beta   90.00
_cell.angle_gamma   90.00
#
_symmetry.space_group_name_H-M   'P 1'
#
loop_
_entity.id
_entity.type
_entity.pdbx_description
1 polymer ?
#
loop_
_entity_poly.entity_id
_entity_poly.type
_entity_poly.pdbx_seq_one_letter_code
_entity_poly.pdbx_strand_id
1 'polypeptide(L)'
;MSSPRLKVGVLAIQGDFGAHRRMLVSLGAEASEVRTPADLDHLDGLVIPGGESTTISMGMQRDGLDRAIRDFHGAGGPILGSCAGMIVCDRDHLGLADYLCRRNAFGRQLQSFEEDLVVEGLGEEPLRAVFIRAPWVEEAGPAVDVLAEVREHLVAVRDRNVLAVAFHAELTDDSRLHAAFMAMCTSARSDARAHR
;
A
#
# COMPACT_ATOMS: atom_id res chain seq x y z
N MET A 1 13.95 -26.29 9.58
CA MET A 1 13.16 -25.43 10.48
C MET A 1 12.44 -24.40 9.60
N SER A 2 11.10 -24.39 9.58
CA SER A 2 10.33 -23.43 8.78
C SER A 2 10.59 -22.01 9.30
N SER A 3 10.95 -21.08 8.42
CA SER A 3 11.07 -19.67 8.80
C SER A 3 9.74 -19.17 9.38
N PRO A 4 9.76 -18.34 10.44
CA PRO A 4 8.53 -17.81 11.02
C PRO A 4 7.77 -17.02 9.96
N ARG A 5 6.45 -17.20 9.91
CA ARG A 5 5.57 -16.50 8.98
C ARG A 5 5.72 -14.99 9.14
N LEU A 6 5.52 -14.26 8.04
CA LEU A 6 5.43 -12.80 8.10
C LEU A 6 4.14 -12.39 8.82
N LYS A 7 4.24 -11.42 9.71
CA LYS A 7 3.10 -10.79 10.38
C LYS A 7 2.78 -9.49 9.67
N VAL A 8 1.65 -9.43 8.98
CA VAL A 8 1.25 -8.27 8.18
C VAL A 8 -0.05 -7.70 8.73
N GLY A 9 -0.03 -6.42 9.08
CA GLY A 9 -1.23 -5.68 9.46
C GLY A 9 -1.98 -5.17 8.24
N VAL A 10 -3.31 -5.08 8.34
CA VAL A 10 -4.16 -4.39 7.37
C VAL A 10 -4.98 -3.35 8.13
N LEU A 11 -4.83 -2.07 7.78
CA LEU A 11 -5.56 -0.97 8.41
C LEU A 11 -7.07 -1.17 8.22
N ALA A 12 -7.81 -1.29 9.33
CA ALA A 12 -9.22 -1.68 9.34
C ALA A 12 -10.13 -0.57 9.90
N ILE A 13 -9.94 0.66 9.40
CA ILE A 13 -10.80 1.81 9.69
C ILE A 13 -11.96 1.85 8.70
N GLN A 14 -11.66 1.76 7.39
CA GLN A 14 -12.63 1.79 6.30
C GLN A 14 -12.03 1.17 5.03
N GLY A 15 -12.89 0.65 4.15
CA GLY A 15 -12.51 0.03 2.88
C GLY A 15 -12.47 -1.50 2.92
N ASP A 16 -12.02 -2.13 1.83
CA ASP A 16 -11.98 -3.60 1.74
C ASP A 16 -10.69 -4.19 2.32
N PHE A 17 -10.46 -3.94 3.61
CA PHE A 17 -9.35 -4.56 4.35
C PHE A 17 -9.45 -6.08 4.41
N GLY A 18 -10.67 -6.62 4.32
CA GLY A 18 -10.91 -8.06 4.30
C GLY A 18 -10.33 -8.76 3.07
N ALA A 19 -10.43 -8.14 1.88
CA ALA A 19 -9.87 -8.67 0.64
C ALA A 19 -8.34 -8.72 0.70
N HIS A 20 -7.69 -7.63 1.11
CA HIS A 20 -6.23 -7.62 1.32
C HIS A 20 -5.78 -8.71 2.32
N ARG A 21 -6.51 -8.86 3.44
CA ARG A 21 -6.20 -9.88 4.43
C ARG A 21 -6.30 -11.29 3.85
N ARG A 22 -7.36 -11.61 3.09
CA ARG A 22 -7.51 -12.91 2.42
C ARG A 22 -6.34 -13.19 1.47
N MET A 23 -5.95 -12.20 0.67
CA MET A 23 -4.83 -12.33 -0.27
C MET A 23 -3.51 -12.61 0.48
N LEU A 24 -3.20 -11.87 1.54
CA LEU A 24 -1.99 -12.08 2.34
C LEU A 24 -1.96 -13.47 3.00
N VAL A 25 -3.11 -13.94 3.52
CA VAL A 25 -3.23 -15.29 4.10
C VAL A 25 -3.02 -16.37 3.05
N SER A 26 -3.55 -16.21 1.83
CA SER A 26 -3.34 -17.17 0.73
C SER A 26 -1.86 -17.28 0.33
N LEU A 27 -1.08 -16.20 0.50
CA LEU A 27 0.37 -16.15 0.30
C LEU A 27 1.17 -16.65 1.52
N GLY A 28 0.51 -17.10 2.58
CA GLY A 28 1.14 -17.71 3.76
C GLY A 28 1.52 -16.73 4.88
N ALA A 29 1.10 -15.46 4.82
CA ALA A 29 1.28 -14.52 5.91
C ALA A 29 0.31 -14.78 7.07
N GLU A 30 0.70 -14.36 8.27
CA GLU A 30 -0.19 -14.16 9.40
C GLU A 30 -0.72 -12.72 9.31
N ALA A 31 -1.98 -12.55 8.85
CA ALA A 31 -2.56 -11.24 8.57
C ALA A 31 -3.60 -10.86 9.64
N SER A 32 -3.40 -9.67 10.27
CA SER A 32 -4.27 -9.10 11.32
C SER A 32 -4.85 -7.76 10.91
N GLU A 33 -5.97 -7.38 11.53
CA GLU A 33 -6.54 -6.05 11.40
C GLU A 33 -5.83 -5.08 12.35
N VAL A 34 -5.55 -3.86 11.85
CA VAL A 34 -4.96 -2.76 12.62
C VAL A 34 -6.02 -1.68 12.83
N ARG A 35 -6.36 -1.44 14.08
CA ARG A 35 -7.35 -0.44 14.50
C ARG A 35 -6.81 0.52 15.55
N THR A 36 -5.79 0.11 16.28
CA THR A 36 -5.15 0.87 17.37
C THR A 36 -3.64 0.90 17.20
N PRO A 37 -2.92 1.84 17.83
CA PRO A 37 -1.46 1.85 17.83
C PRO A 37 -0.80 0.54 18.28
N ALA A 38 -1.39 -0.14 19.28
CA ALA A 38 -0.86 -1.39 19.81
C ALA A 38 -0.90 -2.55 18.79
N ASP A 39 -1.81 -2.49 17.80
CA ASP A 39 -1.90 -3.50 16.76
C ASP A 39 -0.71 -3.48 15.79
N LEU A 40 0.11 -2.41 15.79
CA LEU A 40 1.33 -2.30 15.00
C LEU A 40 2.51 -3.04 15.63
N ASP A 41 2.40 -3.43 16.90
CA ASP A 41 3.50 -4.08 17.61
C ASP A 41 3.87 -5.41 16.93
N HIS A 42 5.17 -5.56 16.64
CA HIS A 42 5.74 -6.78 16.05
C HIS A 42 5.27 -7.14 14.64
N LEU A 43 4.70 -6.18 13.89
CA LEU A 43 4.39 -6.39 12.48
C LEU A 43 5.66 -6.31 11.61
N ASP A 44 5.69 -7.11 10.56
CA ASP A 44 6.72 -7.08 9.51
C ASP A 44 6.34 -6.14 8.35
N GLY A 45 5.07 -5.71 8.27
CA GLY A 45 4.56 -4.80 7.23
C GLY A 45 3.12 -4.36 7.50
N LEU A 46 2.69 -3.27 6.84
CA LEU A 46 1.34 -2.70 6.95
C LEU A 46 0.74 -2.44 5.58
N VAL A 47 -0.51 -2.85 5.37
CA VAL A 47 -1.33 -2.48 4.20
C VAL A 47 -2.32 -1.39 4.61
N ILE A 48 -2.36 -0.30 3.84
CA ILE A 48 -3.38 0.76 3.92
C ILE A 48 -4.30 0.59 2.72
N PRO A 49 -5.53 0.09 2.90
CA PRO A 49 -6.43 -0.27 1.81
C PRO A 49 -7.05 0.95 1.13
N GLY A 50 -7.74 0.71 0.02
CA GLY A 50 -8.64 1.64 -0.60
C GLY A 50 -9.83 1.98 0.30
N GLY A 51 -10.52 3.06 -0.04
CA GLY A 51 -11.66 3.58 0.70
C GLY A 51 -11.85 5.08 0.46
N GLU A 52 -12.31 5.81 1.48
CA GLU A 52 -12.39 7.27 1.44
C GLU A 52 -11.25 7.87 2.28
N SER A 53 -10.28 8.53 1.62
CA SER A 53 -9.03 8.98 2.25
C SER A 53 -9.25 9.94 3.43
N THR A 54 -10.25 10.81 3.36
CA THR A 54 -10.57 11.74 4.47
C THR A 54 -11.06 10.97 5.69
N THR A 55 -11.96 10.00 5.51
CA THR A 55 -12.48 9.15 6.59
C THR A 55 -11.36 8.33 7.22
N ILE A 56 -10.47 7.76 6.40
CA ILE A 56 -9.32 6.99 6.88
C ILE A 56 -8.39 7.91 7.70
N SER A 57 -8.04 9.08 7.19
CA SER A 57 -7.16 10.04 7.87
C SER A 57 -7.74 10.51 9.20
N MET A 58 -9.02 10.89 9.23
CA MET A 58 -9.69 11.30 10.47
C MET A 58 -9.77 10.16 11.50
N GLY A 59 -10.03 8.94 11.05
CA GLY A 59 -10.08 7.77 11.92
C GLY A 59 -8.72 7.46 12.55
N MET A 60 -7.63 7.58 11.81
CA MET A 60 -6.27 7.40 12.34
C MET A 60 -5.90 8.48 13.37
N GLN A 61 -6.23 9.75 13.08
CA GLN A 61 -5.88 10.87 13.96
C GLN A 61 -6.59 10.80 15.30
N ARG A 62 -7.83 10.31 15.33
CA ARG A 62 -8.64 10.25 16.55
C ARG A 62 -7.97 9.48 17.69
N ASP A 63 -7.27 8.40 17.36
CA ASP A 63 -6.70 7.46 18.34
C ASP A 63 -5.15 7.47 18.31
N GLY A 64 -4.52 8.41 17.58
CA GLY A 64 -3.05 8.54 17.47
C GLY A 64 -2.38 7.47 16.61
N LEU A 65 -3.16 6.75 15.81
CA LEU A 65 -2.67 5.70 14.93
C LEU A 65 -1.84 6.28 13.77
N ASP A 66 -2.15 7.50 13.32
CA ASP A 66 -1.37 8.24 12.32
C ASP A 66 0.08 8.44 12.75
N ARG A 67 0.32 8.80 14.01
CA ARG A 67 1.66 8.92 14.58
C ARG A 67 2.36 7.57 14.67
N ALA A 68 1.67 6.55 15.16
CA ALA A 68 2.23 5.22 15.30
C ALA A 68 2.62 4.61 13.93
N ILE A 69 1.85 4.88 12.86
CA ILE A 69 2.20 4.47 11.50
C ILE A 69 3.45 5.21 10.98
N ARG A 70 3.60 6.51 11.27
CA ARG A 70 4.84 7.24 10.94
C ARG A 70 6.04 6.66 11.66
N ASP A 71 5.90 6.35 12.95
CA ASP A 71 6.98 5.74 13.75
C ASP A 71 7.34 4.33 13.22
N PHE A 72 6.33 3.51 12.87
CA PHE A 72 6.53 2.21 12.23
C PHE A 72 7.29 2.31 10.90
N HIS A 73 6.87 3.24 10.02
CA HIS A 73 7.54 3.50 8.76
C HIS A 73 8.97 4.02 8.97
N GLY A 74 9.16 4.98 9.89
CA GLY A 74 10.46 5.55 10.21
C GLY A 74 11.46 4.53 10.79
N ALA A 75 10.95 3.48 11.44
CA ALA A 75 11.75 2.33 11.88
C ALA A 75 12.07 1.33 10.75
N GLY A 76 11.71 1.64 9.51
CA GLY A 76 11.94 0.79 8.33
C GLY A 76 10.81 -0.17 7.99
N GLY A 77 9.67 -0.08 8.67
CA GLY A 77 8.50 -0.92 8.40
C GLY A 77 7.91 -0.67 7.00
N PRO A 78 7.81 -1.70 6.13
CA PRO A 78 7.23 -1.56 4.80
C PRO A 78 5.75 -1.28 4.83
N ILE A 79 5.29 -0.43 3.88
CA ILE A 79 3.88 -0.06 3.71
C ILE A 79 3.44 -0.28 2.27
N LEU A 80 2.27 -0.91 2.08
CA LEU A 80 1.55 -0.97 0.81
C LEU A 80 0.31 -0.08 0.90
N GLY A 81 0.23 0.95 0.05
CA GLY A 81 -0.95 1.80 -0.11
C GLY A 81 -1.72 1.48 -1.38
N SER A 82 -3.02 1.15 -1.28
CA SER A 82 -3.91 0.85 -2.41
C SER A 82 -4.98 1.91 -2.54
N CYS A 83 -5.17 2.51 -3.72
CA CYS A 83 -6.16 3.55 -4.02
C CYS A 83 -6.14 4.71 -3.00
N ALA A 84 -7.10 4.82 -2.09
CA ALA A 84 -7.07 5.81 -1.02
C ALA A 84 -5.83 5.67 -0.11
N GLY A 85 -5.30 4.46 0.06
CA GLY A 85 -4.06 4.21 0.79
C GLY A 85 -2.85 4.88 0.14
N MET A 86 -2.80 4.97 -1.21
CA MET A 86 -1.79 5.74 -1.92
C MET A 86 -1.87 7.22 -1.54
N ILE A 87 -3.08 7.81 -1.50
CA ILE A 87 -3.29 9.21 -1.08
C ILE A 87 -2.81 9.40 0.36
N VAL A 88 -3.20 8.49 1.25
CA VAL A 88 -2.87 8.57 2.69
C VAL A 88 -1.36 8.54 2.93
N CYS A 89 -0.58 7.89 2.07
CA CYS A 89 0.88 7.83 2.19
C CYS A 89 1.61 9.09 1.70
N ASP A 90 0.97 9.98 0.94
CA ASP A 90 1.60 11.12 0.29
C ASP A 90 2.08 12.22 1.25
N ARG A 91 2.76 13.26 0.69
CA ARG A 91 3.34 14.38 1.47
C ARG A 91 2.32 15.14 2.31
N ASP A 92 1.10 15.30 1.80
CA ASP A 92 0.07 16.14 2.43
C ASP A 92 -0.71 15.42 3.52
N HIS A 93 -0.58 14.08 3.63
CA HIS A 93 -1.30 13.26 4.61
C HIS A 93 -0.34 12.71 5.68
N LEU A 94 0.10 11.46 5.56
CA LEU A 94 1.05 10.88 6.52
C LEU A 94 2.51 11.29 6.24
N GLY A 95 2.83 11.76 5.04
CA GLY A 95 4.18 12.16 4.68
C GLY A 95 5.17 10.98 4.68
N LEU A 96 4.73 9.79 4.28
CA LEU A 96 5.54 8.59 4.26
C LEU A 96 6.39 8.48 2.99
N ALA A 97 5.94 9.10 1.91
CA ALA A 97 6.59 9.05 0.60
C ALA A 97 6.60 10.42 -0.08
N ASP A 98 7.61 10.66 -0.92
CA ASP A 98 7.87 11.96 -1.56
C ASP A 98 7.08 12.13 -2.87
N TYR A 99 5.76 12.00 -2.80
CA TYR A 99 4.87 12.32 -3.92
C TYR A 99 3.59 13.02 -3.45
N LEU A 100 2.85 13.61 -4.39
CA LEU A 100 1.51 14.17 -4.18
C LEU A 100 0.50 13.49 -5.10
N CYS A 101 -0.66 13.17 -4.56
CA CYS A 101 -1.76 12.57 -5.30
C CYS A 101 -2.83 13.58 -5.70
N ARG A 102 -3.32 13.45 -6.94
CA ARG A 102 -4.58 14.03 -7.36
C ARG A 102 -5.72 13.05 -7.15
N ARG A 103 -6.74 13.46 -6.38
CA ARG A 103 -7.92 12.65 -6.07
C ARG A 103 -8.92 12.66 -7.23
N ASN A 104 -9.67 11.54 -7.40
CA ASN A 104 -10.71 11.38 -8.44
C ASN A 104 -10.23 11.84 -9.82
N ALA A 105 -9.03 11.46 -10.17
CA ALA A 105 -8.23 12.13 -11.17
C ALA A 105 -8.66 11.80 -12.61
N PHE A 106 -9.22 10.60 -12.86
CA PHE A 106 -9.64 10.17 -14.20
C PHE A 106 -10.98 10.79 -14.68
N GLY A 107 -11.53 11.74 -13.91
CA GLY A 107 -12.70 12.54 -14.30
C GLY A 107 -14.05 11.84 -14.07
N ARG A 108 -15.15 12.61 -14.27
CA ARG A 108 -16.52 12.12 -13.99
C ARG A 108 -17.00 11.05 -14.96
N GLN A 109 -16.45 10.97 -16.17
CA GLN A 109 -16.85 10.01 -17.19
C GLN A 109 -16.19 8.64 -17.04
N LEU A 110 -15.05 8.55 -16.32
CA LEU A 110 -14.29 7.32 -16.08
C LEU A 110 -14.20 7.03 -14.57
N GLN A 111 -15.36 6.89 -13.93
CA GLN A 111 -15.40 6.61 -12.48
C GLN A 111 -14.83 5.23 -12.12
N SER A 112 -14.92 4.27 -13.03
CA SER A 112 -14.38 2.91 -12.89
C SER A 112 -14.01 2.37 -14.25
N PHE A 113 -12.84 1.74 -14.34
CA PHE A 113 -12.37 1.03 -15.53
C PHE A 113 -11.37 -0.04 -15.12
N GLU A 114 -11.15 -0.98 -16.02
CA GLU A 114 -10.11 -2.00 -15.86
C GLU A 114 -9.11 -1.85 -17.00
N GLU A 115 -7.84 -2.07 -16.70
CA GLU A 115 -6.77 -2.02 -17.68
C GLU A 115 -5.70 -3.07 -17.36
N ASP A 116 -5.19 -3.71 -18.41
CA ASP A 116 -4.07 -4.64 -18.28
C ASP A 116 -2.79 -3.82 -18.38
N LEU A 117 -1.97 -3.82 -17.33
CA LEU A 117 -0.73 -3.06 -17.30
C LEU A 117 0.46 -3.87 -16.77
N VAL A 118 1.61 -3.62 -17.36
CA VAL A 118 2.87 -4.12 -16.84
C VAL A 118 3.34 -3.19 -15.73
N VAL A 119 3.63 -3.77 -14.57
CA VAL A 119 4.18 -3.03 -13.42
C VAL A 119 5.63 -3.47 -13.23
N GLU A 120 6.55 -2.53 -13.24
CA GLU A 120 7.98 -2.80 -13.05
C GLU A 120 8.21 -3.55 -11.73
N GLY A 121 9.02 -4.62 -11.81
CA GLY A 121 9.30 -5.48 -10.66
C GLY A 121 8.26 -6.57 -10.37
N LEU A 122 7.13 -6.63 -11.13
CA LEU A 122 6.12 -7.69 -11.00
C LEU A 122 6.14 -8.72 -12.13
N GLY A 123 7.16 -8.67 -13.00
CA GLY A 123 7.31 -9.52 -14.18
C GLY A 123 6.85 -8.82 -15.47
N GLU A 124 7.00 -9.53 -16.60
CA GLU A 124 6.69 -9.00 -17.94
C GLU A 124 5.21 -9.16 -18.32
N GLU A 125 4.51 -10.10 -17.67
CA GLU A 125 3.09 -10.34 -17.91
C GLU A 125 2.23 -9.22 -17.32
N PRO A 126 1.32 -8.62 -18.10
CA PRO A 126 0.45 -7.60 -17.56
C PRO A 126 -0.45 -8.14 -16.44
N LEU A 127 -0.79 -7.32 -15.48
CA LEU A 127 -1.79 -7.60 -14.47
C LEU A 127 -3.08 -6.82 -14.75
N ARG A 128 -4.22 -7.39 -14.37
CA ARG A 128 -5.50 -6.70 -14.44
C ARG A 128 -5.59 -5.70 -13.29
N ALA A 129 -5.58 -4.41 -13.60
CA ALA A 129 -5.74 -3.33 -12.64
C ALA A 129 -7.19 -2.80 -12.66
N VAL A 130 -7.83 -2.77 -11.49
CA VAL A 130 -9.20 -2.29 -11.31
C VAL A 130 -9.13 -0.88 -10.70
N PHE A 131 -9.55 0.12 -11.47
CA PHE A 131 -9.57 1.53 -11.06
C PHE A 131 -11.00 1.94 -10.67
N ILE A 132 -11.19 2.44 -9.45
CA ILE A 132 -12.49 2.91 -8.94
C ILE A 132 -12.27 4.29 -8.33
N ARG A 133 -12.74 5.34 -9.00
CA ARG A 133 -12.52 6.74 -8.61
C ARG A 133 -11.06 7.01 -8.23
N ALA A 134 -10.16 6.39 -8.97
CA ALA A 134 -8.76 6.26 -8.63
C ALA A 134 -8.04 7.62 -8.61
N PRO A 135 -7.03 7.76 -7.73
CA PRO A 135 -6.06 8.85 -7.83
C PRO A 135 -5.04 8.58 -8.93
N TRP A 136 -4.16 9.55 -9.15
CA TRP A 136 -2.83 9.33 -9.71
C TRP A 136 -1.81 10.16 -8.94
N VAL A 137 -0.53 9.88 -9.12
CA VAL A 137 0.54 10.76 -8.61
C VAL A 137 0.69 11.93 -9.59
N GLU A 138 0.48 13.15 -9.12
CA GLU A 138 0.60 14.40 -9.87
C GLU A 138 2.03 14.94 -9.82
N GLU A 139 2.69 14.80 -8.68
CA GLU A 139 4.08 15.17 -8.46
C GLU A 139 4.83 14.03 -7.80
N ALA A 140 5.97 13.65 -8.35
CA ALA A 140 6.88 12.69 -7.76
C ALA A 140 8.23 13.33 -7.48
N GLY A 141 8.80 13.09 -6.31
CA GLY A 141 10.14 13.50 -5.97
C GLY A 141 11.20 12.70 -6.75
N PRO A 142 12.45 13.19 -6.80
CA PRO A 142 13.48 12.62 -7.65
C PRO A 142 13.95 11.20 -7.26
N ALA A 143 13.61 10.76 -6.07
CA ALA A 143 13.95 9.41 -5.57
C ALA A 143 12.77 8.43 -5.64
N VAL A 144 11.62 8.86 -6.18
CA VAL A 144 10.44 8.00 -6.35
C VAL A 144 10.60 7.20 -7.62
N ASP A 145 10.60 5.88 -7.50
CA ASP A 145 10.59 4.96 -8.64
C ASP A 145 9.17 4.88 -9.21
N VAL A 146 9.01 5.14 -10.50
CA VAL A 146 7.74 4.97 -11.22
C VAL A 146 7.67 3.54 -11.73
N LEU A 147 6.68 2.78 -11.27
CA LEU A 147 6.52 1.36 -11.60
C LEU A 147 5.50 1.10 -12.71
N ALA A 148 4.51 1.97 -12.87
CA ALA A 148 3.55 1.90 -13.96
C ALA A 148 2.85 3.23 -14.22
N GLU A 149 2.48 3.43 -15.50
CA GLU A 149 1.72 4.57 -15.98
C GLU A 149 0.49 4.09 -16.77
N VAL A 150 -0.60 4.85 -16.66
CA VAL A 150 -1.82 4.67 -17.45
C VAL A 150 -2.22 6.02 -18.01
N ARG A 151 -2.34 6.14 -19.34
CA ARG A 151 -2.72 7.39 -20.01
C ARG A 151 -1.87 8.59 -19.59
N GLU A 152 -0.54 8.39 -19.53
CA GLU A 152 0.46 9.39 -19.11
C GLU A 152 0.36 9.82 -17.64
N HIS A 153 -0.34 9.03 -16.80
CA HIS A 153 -0.45 9.29 -15.37
C HIS A 153 0.20 8.19 -14.55
N LEU A 154 0.95 8.58 -13.53
CA LEU A 154 1.66 7.66 -12.65
C LEU A 154 0.65 6.96 -11.71
N VAL A 155 0.53 5.64 -11.84
CA VAL A 155 -0.47 4.84 -11.11
C VAL A 155 0.12 3.76 -10.20
N ALA A 156 1.42 3.54 -10.28
CA ALA A 156 2.16 2.69 -9.34
C ALA A 156 3.54 3.29 -9.12
N VAL A 157 3.92 3.47 -7.87
CA VAL A 157 5.19 4.08 -7.47
C VAL A 157 5.78 3.37 -6.24
N ARG A 158 7.10 3.51 -6.08
CA ARG A 158 7.82 3.09 -4.90
C ARG A 158 8.71 4.21 -4.40
N ASP A 159 8.67 4.47 -3.11
CA ASP A 159 9.62 5.34 -2.42
C ASP A 159 10.13 4.61 -1.18
N ARG A 160 11.41 4.22 -1.18
CA ARG A 160 12.05 3.47 -0.09
C ARG A 160 11.23 2.22 0.31
N ASN A 161 10.61 2.25 1.48
CA ASN A 161 9.79 1.17 2.03
C ASN A 161 8.27 1.37 1.84
N VAL A 162 7.86 2.31 0.98
CA VAL A 162 6.46 2.49 0.56
C VAL A 162 6.29 1.99 -0.87
N LEU A 163 5.36 1.06 -1.07
CA LEU A 163 4.83 0.65 -2.37
C LEU A 163 3.40 1.16 -2.47
N ALA A 164 3.08 1.96 -3.48
CA ALA A 164 1.77 2.57 -3.60
C ALA A 164 1.19 2.42 -5.01
N VAL A 165 -0.09 2.03 -5.09
CA VAL A 165 -0.80 1.83 -6.34
C VAL A 165 -2.16 2.53 -6.32
N ALA A 166 -2.57 3.07 -7.48
CA ALA A 166 -3.84 3.77 -7.65
C ALA A 166 -5.04 2.82 -7.80
N PHE A 167 -4.80 1.55 -8.08
CA PHE A 167 -5.79 0.53 -8.39
C PHE A 167 -6.00 -0.45 -7.23
N HIS A 168 -7.05 -1.26 -7.37
CA HIS A 168 -7.45 -2.28 -6.40
C HIS A 168 -6.95 -3.66 -6.83
N ALA A 169 -5.72 -4.03 -6.46
CA ALA A 169 -5.15 -5.33 -6.75
C ALA A 169 -5.86 -6.47 -5.98
N GLU A 170 -6.46 -6.14 -4.84
CA GLU A 170 -7.21 -7.06 -3.98
C GLU A 170 -8.54 -7.53 -4.57
N LEU A 171 -9.01 -6.90 -5.64
CA LEU A 171 -10.25 -7.28 -6.34
C LEU A 171 -10.02 -8.28 -7.48
N THR A 172 -8.79 -8.69 -7.71
CA THR A 172 -8.43 -9.69 -8.71
C THR A 172 -7.80 -10.91 -8.04
N ASP A 173 -7.63 -12.00 -8.79
CA ASP A 173 -6.91 -13.18 -8.32
C ASP A 173 -5.38 -13.04 -8.47
N ASP A 174 -4.89 -11.90 -8.97
CA ASP A 174 -3.47 -11.65 -9.16
C ASP A 174 -2.78 -11.26 -7.86
N SER A 175 -1.99 -12.16 -7.31
CA SER A 175 -1.31 -11.96 -6.04
C SER A 175 0.07 -11.32 -6.15
N ARG A 176 0.57 -11.00 -7.36
CA ARG A 176 1.95 -10.54 -7.58
C ARG A 176 2.30 -9.27 -6.82
N LEU A 177 1.38 -8.29 -6.74
CA LEU A 177 1.62 -7.07 -5.97
C LEU A 177 1.80 -7.36 -4.47
N HIS A 178 0.92 -8.19 -3.91
CA HIS A 178 1.02 -8.58 -2.50
C HIS A 178 2.27 -9.43 -2.23
N ALA A 179 2.64 -10.31 -3.17
CA ALA A 179 3.88 -11.10 -3.07
C ALA A 179 5.14 -10.21 -3.09
N ALA A 180 5.17 -9.18 -3.96
CA ALA A 180 6.25 -8.19 -3.99
C ALA A 180 6.33 -7.41 -2.67
N PHE A 181 5.21 -6.98 -2.13
CA PHE A 181 5.15 -6.35 -0.82
C PHE A 181 5.66 -7.28 0.30
N MET A 182 5.27 -8.55 0.31
CA MET A 182 5.78 -9.54 1.27
C MET A 182 7.29 -9.76 1.14
N ALA A 183 7.84 -9.67 -0.07
CA ALA A 183 9.28 -9.71 -0.28
C ALA A 183 9.97 -8.50 0.37
N MET A 184 9.40 -7.30 0.27
CA MET A 184 9.89 -6.10 0.99
C MET A 184 9.88 -6.33 2.51
N CYS A 185 8.79 -6.91 3.05
CA CYS A 185 8.70 -7.24 4.49
C CYS A 185 9.80 -8.24 4.92
N THR A 186 10.08 -9.23 4.07
CA THR A 186 11.14 -10.22 4.34
C THR A 186 12.51 -9.55 4.39
N SER A 187 12.83 -8.66 3.45
CA SER A 187 14.10 -7.94 3.41
C SER A 187 14.26 -7.05 4.65
N ALA A 188 13.27 -6.22 4.96
CA ALA A 188 13.30 -5.33 6.13
C ALA A 188 13.50 -6.11 7.44
N ARG A 189 12.82 -7.26 7.61
CA ARG A 189 12.99 -8.13 8.78
C ARG A 189 14.40 -8.72 8.86
N SER A 190 15.02 -9.04 7.74
CA SER A 190 16.38 -9.57 7.69
C SER A 190 17.40 -8.51 8.07
N ASP A 191 17.24 -7.28 7.57
CA ASP A 191 18.10 -6.13 7.87
C ASP A 191 18.02 -5.75 9.36
N ALA A 192 16.80 -5.73 9.93
CA ALA A 192 16.60 -5.47 11.34
C ALA A 192 17.28 -6.51 12.29
N ARG A 193 17.43 -7.76 11.82
CA ARG A 193 18.14 -8.82 12.57
C ARG A 193 19.65 -8.72 12.44
N ALA A 194 20.15 -8.24 11.30
CA ALA A 194 21.60 -8.08 11.06
C ALA A 194 22.22 -6.93 11.86
N HIS A 195 21.40 -5.96 12.31
CA HIS A 195 21.82 -4.78 13.08
C HIS A 195 21.60 -4.89 14.60
N ARG A 196 21.22 -6.08 15.10
CA ARG A 196 21.10 -6.41 16.54
C ARG A 196 22.27 -7.28 17.01
#